data_8cc7225d0c8058b80f1fbab31b8977b0
#
_entry.id   8cc7225d0c8058b80f1fbab31b8977b0
#
_cell.length_a   1.000
_cell.length_b   1.000
_cell.length_c   1.000
_cell.angle_alpha   90.00
_cell.angle_beta   90.00
_cell.angle_gamma   90.00
#
_symmetry.space_group_name_H-M   'P 1'
#
loop_
_entity.id
_entity.type
_entity.pdbx_description
1 polymer ?
#
loop_
_entity_poly.entity_id
_entity_poly.type
_entity_poly.pdbx_seq_one_letter_code
_entity_poly.pdbx_strand_id
1 'polypeptide(L)'
;MQYVELDHPRFTKAEVDVFVRRVVADCMTHTCAMHASGTVKLDACCQYGCDVDMFERDAILARAAQIRPVLRAEARDVPWFDESEPEHDPDVPSGTVVRTSVFEDRCVFLAHDRRGCAIHRAAIEQGWDFHGVKPSICRLFPLSYGDGAIVVSDDYPDYSCAYEPTAPTLYRVARDTIAALFGQPLVVAMDAAEAKLHARRLPIAG
;
A
#
# COMPACT_ATOMS: atom_id res chain seq x y z
N MET A 1 -7.36 -9.14 17.71
CA MET A 1 -6.03 -8.94 17.07
C MET A 1 -4.94 -9.44 18.01
N GLN A 2 -3.94 -10.13 17.49
CA GLN A 2 -2.75 -10.56 18.23
C GLN A 2 -1.56 -9.79 17.71
N TYR A 3 -0.71 -9.32 18.64
CA TYR A 3 0.49 -8.57 18.29
C TYR A 3 1.75 -9.32 18.70
N VAL A 4 2.83 -9.08 17.97
CA VAL A 4 4.20 -9.42 18.34
C VAL A 4 4.97 -8.13 18.59
N GLU A 5 5.80 -8.13 19.64
CA GLU A 5 6.65 -6.98 19.96
C GLU A 5 7.79 -6.85 18.97
N LEU A 6 8.12 -5.62 18.62
CA LEU A 6 9.24 -5.23 17.78
C LEU A 6 10.25 -4.43 18.61
N ASP A 7 11.54 -4.73 18.44
CA ASP A 7 12.63 -3.93 19.00
C ASP A 7 12.95 -2.74 18.07
N HIS A 8 12.05 -1.74 18.07
CA HIS A 8 12.18 -0.57 17.23
C HIS A 8 11.60 0.68 17.92
N PRO A 9 12.27 1.84 17.87
CA PRO A 9 11.89 3.03 18.66
C PRO A 9 10.53 3.63 18.29
N ARG A 10 10.12 3.54 17.01
CA ARG A 10 8.85 4.09 16.52
C ARG A 10 7.75 3.03 16.48
N PHE A 11 8.05 1.86 15.97
CA PHE A 11 7.10 0.77 15.83
C PHE A 11 7.40 -0.32 16.85
N THR A 12 6.66 -0.33 17.94
CA THR A 12 6.91 -1.26 19.07
C THR A 12 6.20 -2.60 18.91
N LYS A 13 5.30 -2.72 17.96
CA LYS A 13 4.51 -3.93 17.72
C LYS A 13 4.10 -4.08 16.26
N ALA A 14 3.85 -5.32 15.85
CA ALA A 14 3.19 -5.63 14.59
C ALA A 14 2.09 -6.66 14.82
N GLU A 15 1.03 -6.59 14.04
CA GLU A 15 -0.02 -7.59 14.04
C GLU A 15 0.52 -8.93 13.54
N VAL A 16 0.18 -10.04 14.19
CA VAL A 16 0.66 -11.39 13.81
C VAL A 16 0.25 -11.72 12.38
N ASP A 17 -0.90 -11.24 11.95
CA ASP A 17 -1.45 -11.43 10.60
C ASP A 17 -0.54 -10.89 9.50
N VAL A 18 0.27 -9.87 9.77
CA VAL A 18 1.31 -9.34 8.87
C VAL A 18 2.29 -10.43 8.40
N PHE A 19 2.61 -11.39 9.28
CA PHE A 19 3.58 -12.45 9.03
C PHE A 19 2.96 -13.76 8.55
N VAL A 20 1.64 -13.88 8.59
CA VAL A 20 0.97 -15.16 8.28
C VAL A 20 -0.04 -15.09 7.15
N ARG A 21 -0.67 -13.95 6.95
CA ARG A 21 -1.57 -13.73 5.83
C ARG A 21 -0.77 -13.52 4.55
N ARG A 22 -1.39 -13.83 3.42
CA ARG A 22 -0.74 -13.86 2.11
C ARG A 22 -1.33 -12.81 1.19
N VAL A 23 -0.53 -12.30 0.27
CA VAL A 23 -1.02 -11.37 -0.75
C VAL A 23 -0.27 -11.60 -2.06
N VAL A 24 -0.97 -11.41 -3.17
CA VAL A 24 -0.35 -11.41 -4.49
C VAL A 24 0.72 -10.32 -4.56
N ALA A 25 1.93 -10.70 -4.97
CA ALA A 25 3.08 -9.78 -4.97
C ALA A 25 3.00 -8.70 -6.05
N ASP A 26 2.34 -8.98 -7.19
CA ASP A 26 2.28 -8.07 -8.32
C ASP A 26 0.83 -7.75 -8.70
N CYS A 27 0.36 -6.59 -8.25
CA CYS A 27 -0.96 -6.07 -8.58
C CYS A 27 -1.15 -5.78 -10.06
N MET A 28 -0.07 -5.55 -10.82
CA MET A 28 -0.17 -5.21 -12.24
C MET A 28 -0.54 -6.42 -13.10
N THR A 29 -0.25 -7.63 -12.63
CA THR A 29 -0.58 -8.89 -13.31
C THR A 29 -1.80 -9.59 -12.75
N HIS A 30 -2.23 -9.25 -11.52
CA HIS A 30 -3.38 -9.85 -10.86
C HIS A 30 -4.69 -9.13 -11.24
N THR A 31 -5.72 -9.91 -11.58
CA THR A 31 -7.07 -9.38 -11.76
C THR A 31 -7.77 -9.31 -10.41
N CYS A 32 -7.81 -8.12 -9.84
CA CYS A 32 -8.42 -7.90 -8.54
C CYS A 32 -9.95 -7.96 -8.61
N ALA A 33 -10.57 -8.58 -7.61
CA ALA A 33 -12.01 -8.62 -7.41
C ALA A 33 -12.34 -8.34 -5.95
N MET A 34 -13.55 -7.83 -5.68
CA MET A 34 -14.07 -7.72 -4.32
C MET A 34 -14.97 -8.90 -4.01
N HIS A 35 -14.72 -9.60 -2.91
CA HIS A 35 -15.53 -10.75 -2.48
C HIS A 35 -16.90 -10.36 -1.95
N ALA A 36 -16.98 -9.25 -1.23
CA ALA A 36 -18.20 -8.83 -0.53
C ALA A 36 -19.37 -8.45 -1.47
N SER A 37 -19.10 -8.06 -2.72
CA SER A 37 -20.14 -7.56 -3.63
C SER A 37 -20.56 -8.51 -4.73
N GLY A 38 -19.89 -9.64 -4.89
CA GLY A 38 -20.09 -10.55 -6.03
C GLY A 38 -19.79 -9.91 -7.40
N THR A 39 -19.34 -8.66 -7.41
CA THR A 39 -19.04 -7.89 -8.61
C THR A 39 -17.52 -7.86 -8.80
N VAL A 40 -17.05 -8.33 -9.95
CA VAL A 40 -15.65 -8.21 -10.31
C VAL A 40 -15.35 -6.73 -10.57
N LYS A 41 -14.51 -6.14 -9.71
CA LYS A 41 -13.97 -4.79 -9.89
C LYS A 41 -12.48 -4.92 -10.12
N LEU A 42 -12.01 -4.45 -11.25
CA LEU A 42 -10.59 -4.39 -11.54
C LEU A 42 -9.91 -3.39 -10.60
N ASP A 43 -8.77 -3.81 -10.03
CA ASP A 43 -7.96 -2.96 -9.15
C ASP A 43 -8.78 -2.33 -7.99
N ALA A 44 -9.48 -3.19 -7.26
CA ALA A 44 -10.47 -2.81 -6.25
C ALA A 44 -9.93 -1.83 -5.19
N CYS A 45 -8.66 -1.92 -4.77
CA CYS A 45 -8.04 -0.98 -3.85
C CYS A 45 -7.92 0.46 -4.41
N CYS A 46 -7.97 0.63 -5.73
CA CYS A 46 -7.96 1.93 -6.39
C CYS A 46 -9.36 2.57 -6.53
N GLN A 47 -10.36 2.12 -5.75
CA GLN A 47 -11.72 2.68 -5.77
C GLN A 47 -11.87 3.89 -4.83
N TYR A 48 -11.14 3.87 -3.71
CA TYR A 48 -11.44 4.75 -2.59
C TYR A 48 -10.56 6.00 -2.49
N GLY A 49 -9.51 6.09 -3.34
CA GLY A 49 -8.48 7.08 -3.13
C GLY A 49 -7.63 6.76 -1.89
N CYS A 50 -6.77 7.67 -1.51
CA CYS A 50 -5.93 7.55 -0.31
C CYS A 50 -5.45 8.91 0.16
N ASP A 51 -5.04 8.99 1.43
CA ASP A 51 -4.39 10.15 1.99
C ASP A 51 -2.90 10.10 1.61
N VAL A 52 -2.36 11.24 1.18
CA VAL A 52 -1.04 11.37 0.59
C VAL A 52 -0.28 12.46 1.32
N ASP A 53 0.92 12.15 1.78
CA ASP A 53 1.85 13.14 2.34
C ASP A 53 2.10 14.29 1.36
N MET A 54 2.16 15.54 1.87
CA MET A 54 2.35 16.71 1.02
C MET A 54 3.63 16.65 0.18
N PHE A 55 4.71 16.04 0.68
CA PHE A 55 5.93 15.87 -0.11
C PHE A 55 5.74 14.85 -1.25
N GLU A 56 4.96 13.79 -1.00
CA GLU A 56 4.60 12.83 -2.05
C GLU A 56 3.67 13.48 -3.09
N ARG A 57 2.68 14.27 -2.66
CA ARG A 57 1.82 15.06 -3.53
C ARG A 57 2.65 15.93 -4.49
N ASP A 58 3.63 16.67 -3.96
CA ASP A 58 4.50 17.52 -4.75
C ASP A 58 5.36 16.73 -5.74
N ALA A 59 5.88 15.57 -5.31
CA ALA A 59 6.64 14.68 -6.17
C ALA A 59 5.81 14.12 -7.34
N ILE A 60 4.51 13.82 -7.10
CA ILE A 60 3.56 13.39 -8.13
C ILE A 60 3.27 14.54 -9.10
N LEU A 61 2.98 15.74 -8.59
CA LEU A 61 2.68 16.90 -9.42
C LEU A 61 3.88 17.33 -10.28
N ALA A 62 5.09 17.20 -9.77
CA ALA A 62 6.31 17.46 -10.55
C ALA A 62 6.45 16.52 -11.78
N ARG A 63 5.74 15.39 -11.79
CA ARG A 63 5.74 14.41 -12.88
C ARG A 63 4.41 14.34 -13.66
N ALA A 64 3.59 15.35 -13.51
CA ALA A 64 2.24 15.41 -14.08
C ALA A 64 2.23 15.20 -15.60
N ALA A 65 3.22 15.73 -16.32
CA ALA A 65 3.31 15.61 -17.77
C ALA A 65 3.42 14.14 -18.25
N GLN A 66 4.10 13.30 -17.47
CA GLN A 66 4.30 11.88 -17.78
C GLN A 66 3.18 11.00 -17.23
N ILE A 67 2.55 11.37 -16.11
CA ILE A 67 1.46 10.61 -15.50
C ILE A 67 0.14 10.84 -16.24
N ARG A 68 -0.15 12.06 -16.67
CA ARG A 68 -1.41 12.44 -17.30
C ARG A 68 -1.80 11.58 -18.51
N PRO A 69 -0.91 11.22 -19.45
CA PRO A 69 -1.25 10.36 -20.58
C PRO A 69 -1.72 8.96 -20.18
N VAL A 70 -1.27 8.47 -19.03
CA VAL A 70 -1.56 7.12 -18.50
C VAL A 70 -2.89 7.07 -17.74
N LEU A 71 -3.43 8.22 -17.36
CA LEU A 71 -4.75 8.31 -16.73
C LEU A 71 -5.87 7.93 -17.70
N ARG A 72 -7.01 7.51 -17.14
CA ARG A 72 -8.27 7.41 -17.88
C ARG A 72 -8.55 8.75 -18.57
N ALA A 73 -9.04 8.71 -19.81
CA ALA A 73 -9.26 9.93 -20.61
C ALA A 73 -10.18 10.93 -19.89
N GLU A 74 -11.23 10.42 -19.27
CA GLU A 74 -12.25 11.18 -18.52
C GLU A 74 -11.71 11.79 -17.21
N ALA A 75 -10.62 11.25 -16.66
CA ALA A 75 -10.02 11.72 -15.42
C ALA A 75 -8.84 12.71 -15.62
N ARG A 76 -8.41 12.93 -16.86
CA ARG A 76 -7.20 13.74 -17.14
C ARG A 76 -7.30 15.20 -16.69
N ASP A 77 -8.50 15.77 -16.75
CA ASP A 77 -8.75 17.17 -16.40
C ASP A 77 -9.38 17.34 -15.01
N VAL A 78 -9.57 16.25 -14.28
CA VAL A 78 -10.02 16.26 -12.88
C VAL A 78 -8.85 16.71 -11.99
N PRO A 79 -9.04 17.57 -10.98
CA PRO A 79 -8.05 17.81 -9.95
C PRO A 79 -7.59 16.49 -9.31
N TRP A 80 -6.28 16.31 -9.15
CA TRP A 80 -5.75 15.03 -8.65
C TRP A 80 -5.87 14.87 -7.14
N PHE A 81 -5.92 15.99 -6.44
CA PHE A 81 -6.00 16.02 -4.98
C PHE A 81 -7.13 16.94 -4.53
N ASP A 82 -7.80 16.56 -3.46
CA ASP A 82 -8.68 17.45 -2.72
C ASP A 82 -7.82 18.18 -1.68
N GLU A 83 -7.56 19.45 -1.94
CA GLU A 83 -6.75 20.33 -1.09
C GLU A 83 -7.62 21.27 -0.25
N SER A 84 -8.94 21.09 -0.26
CA SER A 84 -9.86 21.98 0.47
C SER A 84 -9.74 21.83 1.99
N GLU A 85 -9.44 20.61 2.46
CA GLU A 85 -9.33 20.26 3.87
C GLU A 85 -8.09 19.38 4.11
N PRO A 86 -6.87 19.95 4.13
CA PRO A 86 -5.67 19.20 4.51
C PRO A 86 -5.77 18.73 5.97
N GLU A 87 -5.43 17.48 6.22
CA GLU A 87 -5.50 16.90 7.56
C GLU A 87 -4.12 16.81 8.19
N HIS A 88 -4.05 17.05 9.52
CA HIS A 88 -2.81 16.84 10.27
C HIS A 88 -2.62 15.36 10.56
N ASP A 89 -1.48 14.81 10.12
CA ASP A 89 -1.06 13.44 10.40
C ASP A 89 0.40 13.42 10.88
N PRO A 90 0.65 13.15 12.17
CA PRO A 90 2.00 13.10 12.72
C PRO A 90 2.81 11.89 12.22
N ASP A 91 2.17 10.91 11.59
CA ASP A 91 2.81 9.70 11.10
C ASP A 91 3.41 9.87 9.69
N VAL A 92 3.20 11.01 9.04
CA VAL A 92 3.82 11.31 7.74
C VAL A 92 4.94 12.36 7.85
N PRO A 93 5.94 12.35 6.96
CA PRO A 93 7.09 13.24 7.02
C PRO A 93 6.76 14.73 7.04
N SER A 94 5.76 15.20 6.29
CA SER A 94 5.35 16.60 6.25
C SER A 94 4.45 17.01 7.43
N GLY A 95 3.92 16.03 8.17
CA GLY A 95 2.91 16.25 9.20
C GLY A 95 1.52 16.60 8.65
N THR A 96 1.31 16.51 7.34
CA THR A 96 0.04 16.88 6.68
C THR A 96 -0.24 15.99 5.49
N VAL A 97 -1.46 15.58 5.36
CA VAL A 97 -1.94 14.78 4.22
C VAL A 97 -3.04 15.51 3.46
N VAL A 98 -3.16 15.18 2.18
CA VAL A 98 -4.27 15.54 1.31
C VAL A 98 -4.82 14.28 0.65
N ARG A 99 -6.12 14.27 0.38
CA ARG A 99 -6.75 13.11 -0.21
C ARG A 99 -6.62 13.11 -1.74
N THR A 100 -6.35 11.96 -2.34
CA THR A 100 -6.49 11.81 -3.80
C THR A 100 -7.96 11.91 -4.19
N SER A 101 -8.26 12.61 -5.29
CA SER A 101 -9.63 12.73 -5.79
C SER A 101 -10.21 11.38 -6.19
N VAL A 102 -11.49 11.21 -5.91
CA VAL A 102 -12.30 10.09 -6.41
C VAL A 102 -13.22 10.61 -7.50
N PHE A 103 -13.18 9.99 -8.66
CA PHE A 103 -13.97 10.35 -9.83
C PHE A 103 -14.65 9.09 -10.39
N GLU A 104 -15.98 9.11 -10.50
CA GLU A 104 -16.79 7.97 -10.90
C GLU A 104 -16.50 6.71 -10.08
N ASP A 105 -16.56 6.86 -8.75
CA ASP A 105 -16.30 5.80 -7.76
C ASP A 105 -14.91 5.13 -7.91
N ARG A 106 -13.91 5.89 -8.38
CA ARG A 106 -12.53 5.40 -8.56
C ARG A 106 -11.52 6.48 -8.23
N CYS A 107 -10.40 6.05 -7.69
CA CYS A 107 -9.24 6.94 -7.55
C CYS A 107 -8.91 7.57 -8.91
N VAL A 108 -8.64 8.87 -8.93
CA VAL A 108 -8.25 9.61 -10.13
C VAL A 108 -7.05 8.97 -10.84
N PHE A 109 -6.16 8.35 -10.06
CA PHE A 109 -4.96 7.66 -10.57
C PHE A 109 -5.20 6.23 -11.06
N LEU A 110 -6.45 5.77 -11.20
CA LEU A 110 -6.68 4.51 -11.89
C LEU A 110 -6.21 4.64 -13.36
N ALA A 111 -5.40 3.67 -13.83
CA ALA A 111 -4.82 3.70 -15.17
C ALA A 111 -5.88 3.63 -16.29
N HIS A 112 -5.51 4.06 -17.49
CA HIS A 112 -6.40 4.18 -18.68
C HIS A 112 -7.08 2.86 -19.09
N ASP A 113 -6.42 1.72 -18.89
CA ASP A 113 -6.99 0.40 -19.12
C ASP A 113 -7.73 -0.17 -17.89
N ARG A 114 -7.91 0.68 -16.85
CA ARG A 114 -8.54 0.33 -15.57
C ARG A 114 -7.82 -0.78 -14.81
N ARG A 115 -6.51 -0.89 -15.03
CA ARG A 115 -5.65 -1.85 -14.33
C ARG A 115 -4.49 -1.14 -13.66
N GLY A 116 -4.49 -1.19 -12.33
CA GLY A 116 -3.44 -0.62 -11.51
C GLY A 116 -3.40 0.90 -11.49
N CYS A 117 -2.41 1.41 -10.84
CA CYS A 117 -2.20 2.83 -10.62
C CYS A 117 -1.45 3.45 -11.80
N ALA A 118 -1.96 4.55 -12.33
CA ALA A 118 -1.31 5.33 -13.39
C ALA A 118 0.07 5.87 -12.98
N ILE A 119 0.25 6.22 -11.69
CA ILE A 119 1.56 6.63 -11.17
C ILE A 119 2.56 5.49 -11.27
N HIS A 120 2.17 4.28 -10.84
CA HIS A 120 3.04 3.10 -10.91
C HIS A 120 3.36 2.73 -12.37
N ARG A 121 2.36 2.76 -13.23
CA ARG A 121 2.54 2.48 -14.67
C ARG A 121 3.46 3.50 -15.32
N ALA A 122 3.25 4.80 -15.08
CA ALA A 122 4.14 5.83 -15.59
C ALA A 122 5.59 5.62 -15.11
N ALA A 123 5.78 5.22 -13.85
CA ALA A 123 7.10 4.92 -13.33
C ALA A 123 7.78 3.77 -14.13
N ILE A 124 7.05 2.68 -14.40
CA ILE A 124 7.56 1.56 -15.21
C ILE A 124 7.89 2.03 -16.62
N GLU A 125 7.00 2.75 -17.30
CA GLU A 125 7.18 3.21 -18.68
C GLU A 125 8.35 4.21 -18.83
N GLN A 126 8.60 5.02 -17.81
CA GLN A 126 9.67 6.00 -17.79
C GLN A 126 10.99 5.47 -17.18
N GLY A 127 10.99 4.25 -16.65
CA GLY A 127 12.16 3.67 -15.98
C GLY A 127 12.47 4.33 -14.62
N TRP A 128 11.47 4.89 -13.93
CA TRP A 128 11.65 5.46 -12.62
C TRP A 128 11.51 4.39 -11.53
N ASP A 129 12.16 4.64 -10.41
CA ASP A 129 11.82 3.92 -9.17
C ASP A 129 10.44 4.39 -8.68
N PHE A 130 9.45 3.50 -8.71
CA PHE A 130 8.10 3.82 -8.26
C PHE A 130 8.03 4.13 -6.75
N HIS A 131 9.03 3.70 -5.96
CA HIS A 131 9.11 4.04 -4.55
C HIS A 131 9.31 5.55 -4.31
N GLY A 132 9.85 6.25 -5.27
CA GLY A 132 10.04 7.70 -5.19
C GLY A 132 8.84 8.53 -5.65
N VAL A 133 7.74 7.91 -6.11
CA VAL A 133 6.60 8.66 -6.67
C VAL A 133 5.23 8.11 -6.31
N LYS A 134 5.07 6.77 -6.16
CA LYS A 134 3.78 6.20 -5.74
C LYS A 134 3.56 6.45 -4.25
N PRO A 135 2.38 6.91 -3.80
CA PRO A 135 2.11 7.17 -2.39
C PRO A 135 2.50 6.00 -1.48
N SER A 136 3.10 6.32 -0.34
CA SER A 136 3.60 5.34 0.63
C SER A 136 2.51 4.37 1.08
N ILE A 137 1.33 4.89 1.39
CA ILE A 137 0.18 4.07 1.79
C ILE A 137 -0.24 3.09 0.68
N CYS A 138 -0.21 3.51 -0.59
CA CYS A 138 -0.53 2.65 -1.73
C CYS A 138 0.56 1.61 -2.03
N ARG A 139 1.82 1.88 -1.64
CA ARG A 139 2.93 0.93 -1.76
C ARG A 139 2.88 -0.11 -0.66
N LEU A 140 2.44 0.31 0.53
CA LEU A 140 2.39 -0.54 1.72
C LEU A 140 1.13 -1.42 1.73
N PHE A 141 0.03 -0.97 1.11
CA PHE A 141 -1.23 -1.72 1.09
C PHE A 141 -1.01 -3.19 0.65
N PRO A 142 -1.63 -4.16 1.34
CA PRO A 142 -2.67 -4.04 2.35
C PRO A 142 -2.18 -3.89 3.80
N LEU A 143 -0.94 -3.54 4.02
CA LEU A 143 -0.49 -3.09 5.33
C LEU A 143 -0.81 -1.61 5.55
N SER A 144 -0.99 -1.25 6.81
CA SER A 144 -1.09 0.12 7.28
C SER A 144 -0.25 0.30 8.53
N TYR A 145 -0.15 1.52 9.01
CA TYR A 145 0.60 1.86 10.22
C TYR A 145 -0.05 3.02 10.96
N GLY A 146 0.18 3.07 12.26
CA GLY A 146 -0.31 4.11 13.16
C GLY A 146 -0.14 3.67 14.61
N ASP A 147 -0.14 4.60 15.53
CA ASP A 147 -0.03 4.34 16.98
C ASP A 147 1.11 3.39 17.37
N GLY A 148 2.24 3.50 16.68
CA GLY A 148 3.41 2.66 16.92
C GLY A 148 3.26 1.19 16.51
N ALA A 149 2.30 0.88 15.64
CA ALA A 149 2.04 -0.47 15.15
C ALA A 149 2.15 -0.57 13.62
N ILE A 150 2.53 -1.75 13.13
CA ILE A 150 2.29 -2.18 11.74
C ILE A 150 1.10 -3.15 11.76
N VAL A 151 0.07 -2.87 10.99
CA VAL A 151 -1.20 -3.61 11.01
C VAL A 151 -1.63 -4.02 9.60
N VAL A 152 -2.60 -4.91 9.53
CA VAL A 152 -3.28 -5.26 8.28
C VAL A 152 -4.51 -4.38 8.15
N SER A 153 -4.75 -3.81 6.96
CA SER A 153 -5.96 -3.03 6.67
C SER A 153 -7.20 -3.89 6.87
N ASP A 154 -8.23 -3.32 7.49
CA ASP A 154 -9.50 -3.99 7.73
C ASP A 154 -10.19 -4.42 6.41
N ASP A 155 -9.95 -3.71 5.33
CA ASP A 155 -10.49 -4.02 4.00
C ASP A 155 -9.80 -5.23 3.33
N TYR A 156 -8.63 -5.66 3.83
CA TYR A 156 -7.86 -6.73 3.20
C TYR A 156 -8.65 -8.00 2.89
N PRO A 157 -9.55 -8.50 3.78
CA PRO A 157 -10.34 -9.70 3.50
C PRO A 157 -11.31 -9.56 2.32
N ASP A 158 -11.62 -8.35 1.90
CA ASP A 158 -12.56 -8.10 0.81
C ASP A 158 -11.93 -8.24 -0.58
N TYR A 159 -10.61 -8.35 -0.66
CA TYR A 159 -9.89 -8.38 -1.93
C TYR A 159 -9.43 -9.78 -2.34
N SER A 160 -9.57 -10.11 -3.62
CA SER A 160 -9.17 -11.42 -4.16
C SER A 160 -7.69 -11.73 -4.02
N CYS A 161 -6.84 -10.71 -3.94
CA CYS A 161 -5.40 -10.88 -3.72
C CYS A 161 -5.05 -11.50 -2.35
N ALA A 162 -6.00 -11.50 -1.40
CA ALA A 162 -5.88 -12.12 -0.09
C ALA A 162 -6.00 -13.65 -0.10
N TYR A 163 -6.50 -14.23 -1.19
CA TYR A 163 -6.92 -15.64 -1.25
C TYR A 163 -6.07 -16.51 -2.15
N GLU A 164 -4.93 -16.01 -2.61
CA GLU A 164 -3.96 -16.81 -3.38
C GLU A 164 -3.11 -17.67 -2.43
N PRO A 165 -3.32 -18.99 -2.36
CA PRO A 165 -2.73 -19.83 -1.32
C PRO A 165 -1.22 -20.01 -1.47
N THR A 166 -0.68 -19.74 -2.66
CA THR A 166 0.76 -19.87 -2.96
C THR A 166 1.51 -18.56 -2.86
N ALA A 167 0.78 -17.44 -2.66
CA ALA A 167 1.39 -16.13 -2.55
C ALA A 167 2.29 -16.01 -1.30
N PRO A 168 3.29 -15.11 -1.32
CA PRO A 168 4.09 -14.80 -0.15
C PRO A 168 3.26 -14.12 0.94
N THR A 169 3.81 -14.02 2.16
CA THR A 169 3.18 -13.29 3.25
C THR A 169 3.16 -11.79 3.00
N LEU A 170 2.24 -11.08 3.65
CA LEU A 170 2.14 -9.62 3.60
C LEU A 170 3.49 -8.96 3.89
N TYR A 171 4.16 -9.38 4.96
CA TYR A 171 5.48 -8.87 5.30
C TYR A 171 6.50 -9.09 4.18
N ARG A 172 6.54 -10.28 3.60
CA ARG A 172 7.52 -10.61 2.55
C ARG A 172 7.32 -9.78 1.28
N VAL A 173 6.07 -9.45 0.94
CA VAL A 173 5.76 -8.54 -0.18
C VAL A 173 6.13 -7.10 0.15
N ALA A 174 5.82 -6.65 1.36
CA ALA A 174 6.03 -5.26 1.77
C ALA A 174 7.46 -4.94 2.23
N ARG A 175 8.33 -5.93 2.38
CA ARG A 175 9.64 -5.81 3.04
C ARG A 175 10.52 -4.68 2.46
N ASP A 176 10.62 -4.60 1.14
CA ASP A 176 11.42 -3.57 0.49
C ASP A 176 10.78 -2.19 0.61
N THR A 177 9.45 -2.12 0.56
CA THR A 177 8.70 -0.88 0.82
C THR A 177 8.91 -0.42 2.26
N ILE A 178 8.87 -1.32 3.24
CA ILE A 178 9.15 -1.02 4.66
C ILE A 178 10.57 -0.49 4.82
N ALA A 179 11.54 -1.11 4.15
CA ALA A 179 12.92 -0.63 4.15
C ALA A 179 13.05 0.79 3.59
N ALA A 180 12.35 1.07 2.49
CA ALA A 180 12.38 2.38 1.83
C ALA A 180 11.68 3.48 2.64
N LEU A 181 10.60 3.14 3.37
CA LEU A 181 9.80 4.10 4.15
C LEU A 181 10.36 4.34 5.56
N PHE A 182 10.76 3.27 6.23
CA PHE A 182 11.03 3.29 7.66
C PHE A 182 12.48 2.88 8.01
N GLY A 183 13.24 2.49 6.99
CA GLY A 183 14.65 2.14 7.14
C GLY A 183 14.90 0.68 7.54
N GLN A 184 16.17 0.28 7.44
CA GLN A 184 16.61 -1.09 7.75
C GLN A 184 16.40 -1.52 9.21
N PRO A 185 16.49 -0.64 10.24
CA PRO A 185 16.23 -1.04 11.61
C PRO A 185 14.85 -1.69 11.82
N LEU A 186 13.79 -1.18 11.17
CA LEU A 186 12.47 -1.80 11.26
C LEU A 186 12.45 -3.18 10.58
N VAL A 187 13.08 -3.31 9.42
CA VAL A 187 13.18 -4.60 8.73
C VAL A 187 13.87 -5.65 9.60
N VAL A 188 14.97 -5.29 10.26
CA VAL A 188 15.68 -6.20 11.20
C VAL A 188 14.77 -6.62 12.35
N ALA A 189 14.03 -5.69 12.95
CA ALA A 189 13.08 -6.00 14.02
C ALA A 189 11.96 -6.93 13.54
N MET A 190 11.43 -6.70 12.35
CA MET A 190 10.36 -7.52 11.76
C MET A 190 10.88 -8.92 11.32
N ASP A 191 12.06 -9.02 10.73
CA ASP A 191 12.70 -10.31 10.41
C ASP A 191 12.89 -11.17 11.69
N ALA A 192 13.31 -10.54 12.80
CA ALA A 192 13.45 -11.22 14.09
C ALA A 192 12.10 -11.67 14.67
N ALA A 193 11.05 -10.85 14.52
CA ALA A 193 9.70 -11.19 14.95
C ALA A 193 9.13 -12.37 14.14
N GLU A 194 9.29 -12.35 12.82
CA GLU A 194 8.87 -13.44 11.94
C GLU A 194 9.58 -14.76 12.31
N ALA A 195 10.89 -14.73 12.53
CA ALA A 195 11.66 -15.91 12.95
C ALA A 195 11.15 -16.50 14.28
N LYS A 196 10.83 -15.64 15.25
CA LYS A 196 10.24 -16.08 16.55
C LYS A 196 8.86 -16.73 16.36
N LEU A 197 8.03 -16.20 15.46
CA LEU A 197 6.71 -16.77 15.16
C LEU A 197 6.83 -18.13 14.48
N HIS A 198 7.76 -18.28 13.55
CA HIS A 198 8.02 -19.56 12.87
C HIS A 198 8.55 -20.62 13.85
N ALA A 199 9.50 -20.26 14.75
CA ALA A 199 10.02 -21.17 15.74
C ALA A 199 8.94 -21.71 16.71
N ARG A 200 7.94 -20.89 17.04
CA ARG A 200 6.81 -21.31 17.91
C ARG A 200 5.83 -22.26 17.21
N ARG A 201 5.79 -22.26 15.87
CA ARG A 201 4.89 -23.11 15.08
C ARG A 201 5.47 -24.46 14.68
N LEU A 202 6.79 -24.64 14.78
CA LEU A 202 7.42 -25.95 14.57
C LEU A 202 7.05 -26.85 15.74
N PRO A 203 6.50 -28.08 15.51
CA PRO A 203 6.31 -29.04 16.58
C PRO A 203 7.69 -29.34 17.20
N ILE A 204 7.77 -29.30 18.54
CA ILE A 204 8.94 -29.79 19.26
C ILE A 204 9.05 -31.26 18.86
N ALA A 205 10.08 -31.59 18.08
CA ALA A 205 10.38 -32.97 17.77
C ALA A 205 10.71 -33.65 19.10
N GLY A 206 9.77 -34.48 19.61
CA GLY A 206 9.93 -35.31 20.76
C GLY A 206 10.75 -36.56 20.40
#